data_eb17d63a3d65a294d2afd782edb87e7f
#
_entry.id   eb17d63a3d65a294d2afd782edb87e7f
#
_cell.length_a   1.000
_cell.length_b   1.000
_cell.length_c   1.000
_cell.angle_alpha   90.00
_cell.angle_beta   90.00
_cell.angle_gamma   90.00
#
_symmetry.space_group_name_H-M   'P 1'
#
loop_
_entity.id
_entity.type
_entity.pdbx_description
1 polymer ?
#
loop_
_entity_poly.entity_id
_entity_poly.type
_entity_poly.pdbx_seq_one_letter_code
_entity_poly.pdbx_strand_id
1 'polypeptide(L)'
;MRGSLPHGGGPERPVDYGDRVKIALMDSGIGLLAAAAAVRRLRPDADLLLSSDPEGMPWGPRTPQDLTQRALAVARAAAAHRPDALIVACNTATVHALPALRAELEPGIPVVGTVPAIKPAAAGGGPVAIWATPATTGSPYQRGLIADFAQGVGVAEVPCPGLADAVEHADEQAIDRAVAAAAALTPPDVTALVLGCTHYELVAERIRAAVSPAGPGPLFHGSAEAVAAQALRRGGIAAAPDAAPTGRLTVLLGGRPGALPPAALRYAEGRGLGAVTAPAG
;
A
#
# COMPACT_ATOMS: atom_id res chain seq x y z
N MET A 1 16.73 -47.25 -25.47
CA MET A 1 15.38 -46.69 -25.40
C MET A 1 15.17 -46.12 -24.00
N ARG A 2 15.22 -44.83 -23.85
CA ARG A 2 14.87 -44.13 -22.60
C ARG A 2 13.63 -43.29 -22.87
N GLY A 3 12.50 -43.70 -22.29
CA GLY A 3 11.27 -42.96 -22.44
C GLY A 3 11.26 -41.69 -21.58
N SER A 4 11.06 -40.54 -22.23
CA SER A 4 10.78 -39.27 -21.57
C SER A 4 9.35 -39.28 -20.98
N LEU A 5 9.22 -39.00 -19.70
CA LEU A 5 7.92 -38.76 -19.07
C LEU A 5 7.47 -37.33 -19.42
N PRO A 6 6.19 -37.13 -19.75
CA PRO A 6 5.67 -35.79 -19.97
C PRO A 6 5.49 -35.07 -18.62
N HIS A 7 5.96 -33.83 -18.55
CA HIS A 7 5.69 -32.90 -17.45
C HIS A 7 4.18 -32.61 -17.41
N GLY A 8 3.57 -32.99 -16.29
CA GLY A 8 2.18 -32.69 -16.00
C GLY A 8 1.98 -31.19 -15.84
N GLY A 9 1.35 -30.57 -16.82
CA GLY A 9 0.74 -29.25 -16.68
C GLY A 9 -0.42 -29.38 -15.67
N GLY A 10 -0.40 -28.59 -14.59
CA GLY A 10 -1.55 -28.43 -13.73
C GLY A 10 -2.74 -27.89 -14.55
N PRO A 11 -3.98 -28.06 -14.07
CA PRO A 11 -5.14 -27.65 -14.83
C PRO A 11 -5.12 -26.14 -15.02
N GLU A 12 -4.89 -25.70 -16.28
CA GLU A 12 -5.16 -24.33 -16.69
C GLU A 12 -6.65 -24.06 -16.44
N ARG A 13 -6.95 -23.07 -15.60
CA ARG A 13 -8.32 -22.58 -15.49
C ARG A 13 -8.77 -22.12 -16.87
N PRO A 14 -9.96 -22.54 -17.32
CA PRO A 14 -10.54 -21.95 -18.53
C PRO A 14 -10.65 -20.44 -18.29
N VAL A 15 -10.04 -19.65 -19.15
CA VAL A 15 -10.23 -18.20 -19.16
C VAL A 15 -11.66 -17.97 -19.65
N ASP A 16 -12.58 -17.79 -18.73
CA ASP A 16 -13.92 -17.34 -19.04
C ASP A 16 -13.82 -15.84 -19.40
N TYR A 17 -14.02 -15.53 -20.66
CA TYR A 17 -13.94 -14.18 -21.23
C TYR A 17 -15.00 -13.20 -20.66
N GLY A 18 -15.73 -13.59 -19.60
CA GLY A 18 -16.75 -12.79 -18.90
C GLY A 18 -16.32 -12.20 -17.56
N ASP A 19 -15.26 -12.69 -16.92
CA ASP A 19 -14.88 -12.24 -15.58
C ASP A 19 -13.78 -11.16 -15.66
N ARG A 20 -14.17 -9.93 -15.33
CA ARG A 20 -13.23 -8.79 -15.21
C ARG A 20 -12.29 -9.02 -14.04
N VAL A 21 -11.01 -8.75 -14.23
CA VAL A 21 -10.02 -8.72 -13.13
C VAL A 21 -10.51 -7.76 -12.05
N LYS A 22 -10.55 -8.22 -10.81
CA LYS A 22 -10.96 -7.44 -9.66
C LYS A 22 -9.90 -7.49 -8.55
N ILE A 23 -9.37 -6.36 -8.19
CA ILE A 23 -8.39 -6.23 -7.11
C ILE A 23 -9.00 -5.47 -5.94
N ALA A 24 -9.01 -6.09 -4.77
CA ALA A 24 -9.41 -5.43 -3.54
C ALA A 24 -8.19 -4.84 -2.82
N LEU A 25 -8.39 -3.69 -2.20
CA LEU A 25 -7.41 -3.04 -1.33
C LEU A 25 -8.08 -2.67 -0.01
N MET A 26 -7.37 -2.87 1.09
CA MET A 26 -7.86 -2.51 2.42
C MET A 26 -6.85 -1.69 3.22
N ASP A 27 -7.37 -0.76 4.02
CA ASP A 27 -6.62 0.05 4.98
C ASP A 27 -7.56 0.56 6.09
N SER A 28 -7.02 1.24 7.10
CA SER A 28 -7.84 2.01 8.06
C SER A 28 -8.52 3.21 7.40
N GLY A 29 -7.87 3.86 6.44
CA GLY A 29 -8.32 5.08 5.78
C GLY A 29 -7.87 5.18 4.34
N ILE A 30 -7.40 6.37 3.91
CA ILE A 30 -7.02 6.68 2.52
C ILE A 30 -5.61 6.25 2.12
N GLY A 31 -4.80 5.68 3.01
CA GLY A 31 -3.45 5.21 2.69
C GLY A 31 -3.39 4.17 1.57
N LEU A 32 -4.51 3.48 1.28
CA LEU A 32 -4.62 2.54 0.17
C LEU A 32 -4.57 3.19 -1.23
N LEU A 33 -4.73 4.53 -1.34
CA LEU A 33 -4.86 5.20 -2.64
C LEU A 33 -3.63 5.07 -3.52
N ALA A 34 -2.42 5.13 -2.95
CA ALA A 34 -1.18 4.99 -3.72
C ALA A 34 -1.08 3.60 -4.38
N ALA A 35 -1.37 2.53 -3.61
CA ALA A 35 -1.40 1.16 -4.13
C ALA A 35 -2.53 0.97 -5.16
N ALA A 36 -3.71 1.57 -4.94
CA ALA A 36 -4.82 1.51 -5.88
C ALA A 36 -4.47 2.19 -7.22
N ALA A 37 -3.82 3.36 -7.15
CA ALA A 37 -3.33 4.04 -8.35
C ALA A 37 -2.25 3.22 -9.08
N ALA A 38 -1.36 2.53 -8.34
CA ALA A 38 -0.38 1.61 -8.93
C ALA A 38 -1.03 0.43 -9.64
N VAL A 39 -2.05 -0.20 -9.04
CA VAL A 39 -2.84 -1.25 -9.71
C VAL A 39 -3.49 -0.70 -10.97
N ARG A 40 -4.09 0.51 -10.91
CA ARG A 40 -4.73 1.15 -12.06
C ARG A 40 -3.76 1.42 -13.21
N ARG A 41 -2.50 1.77 -12.93
CA ARG A 41 -1.46 1.91 -13.95
C ARG A 41 -1.09 0.58 -14.61
N LEU A 42 -0.98 -0.49 -13.81
CA LEU A 42 -0.62 -1.82 -14.32
C LEU A 42 -1.77 -2.53 -15.04
N ARG A 43 -3.02 -2.24 -14.65
CA ARG A 43 -4.26 -2.82 -15.19
C ARG A 43 -5.37 -1.77 -15.22
N PRO A 44 -5.39 -0.89 -16.22
CA PRO A 44 -6.43 0.15 -16.36
C PRO A 44 -7.85 -0.41 -16.50
N ASP A 45 -7.98 -1.64 -16.96
CA ASP A 45 -9.23 -2.38 -17.17
C ASP A 45 -9.73 -3.12 -15.91
N ALA A 46 -8.89 -3.26 -14.85
CA ALA A 46 -9.29 -3.98 -13.65
C ALA A 46 -10.32 -3.20 -12.82
N ASP A 47 -11.32 -3.89 -12.30
CA ASP A 47 -12.21 -3.35 -11.29
C ASP A 47 -11.47 -3.24 -9.95
N LEU A 48 -11.53 -2.10 -9.30
CA LEU A 48 -10.92 -1.85 -8.00
C LEU A 48 -12.00 -1.79 -6.91
N LEU A 49 -11.74 -2.46 -5.79
CA LEU A 49 -12.57 -2.43 -4.61
C LEU A 49 -11.76 -1.88 -3.44
N LEU A 50 -12.07 -0.68 -2.98
CA LEU A 50 -11.44 -0.05 -1.82
C LEU A 50 -12.30 -0.30 -0.59
N SER A 51 -11.72 -0.87 0.45
CA SER A 51 -12.41 -1.18 1.71
C SER A 51 -11.65 -0.57 2.88
N SER A 52 -12.27 0.34 3.63
CA SER A 52 -11.65 1.02 4.76
C SER A 52 -12.54 1.05 6.00
N ASP A 53 -11.92 1.37 7.15
CA ASP A 53 -12.55 1.43 8.48
C ASP A 53 -12.47 2.84 9.09
N PRO A 54 -13.22 3.83 8.55
CA PRO A 54 -13.14 5.20 9.02
C PRO A 54 -13.53 5.37 10.48
N GLU A 55 -14.43 4.51 11.02
CA GLU A 55 -14.85 4.55 12.43
C GLU A 55 -13.78 3.97 13.37
N GLY A 56 -12.90 3.11 12.84
CA GLY A 56 -11.82 2.47 13.60
C GLY A 56 -10.46 3.16 13.47
N MET A 57 -10.34 4.11 12.59
CA MET A 57 -9.09 4.84 12.36
C MET A 57 -8.73 5.77 13.55
N PRO A 58 -7.43 5.96 13.86
CA PRO A 58 -6.26 5.27 13.28
C PRO A 58 -6.04 3.87 13.89
N TRP A 59 -5.50 2.93 13.10
CA TRP A 59 -5.19 1.59 13.60
C TRP A 59 -3.90 1.52 14.42
N GLY A 60 -2.98 2.45 14.26
CA GLY A 60 -1.66 2.44 14.91
C GLY A 60 -1.68 2.34 16.44
N PRO A 61 -2.52 3.12 17.18
CA PRO A 61 -2.59 3.08 18.64
C PRO A 61 -3.39 1.90 19.21
N ARG A 62 -4.03 1.07 18.36
CA ARG A 62 -4.91 -0.02 18.81
C ARG A 62 -4.12 -1.23 19.31
N THR A 63 -4.76 -2.02 20.16
CA THR A 63 -4.18 -3.32 20.54
C THR A 63 -4.15 -4.26 19.32
N PRO A 64 -3.17 -5.19 19.23
CA PRO A 64 -3.11 -6.16 18.14
C PRO A 64 -4.41 -6.95 17.94
N GLN A 65 -5.11 -7.28 19.02
CA GLN A 65 -6.39 -8.02 18.96
C GLN A 65 -7.50 -7.16 18.31
N ASP A 66 -7.72 -5.93 18.79
CA ASP A 66 -8.74 -5.02 18.22
C ASP A 66 -8.44 -4.72 16.76
N LEU A 67 -7.19 -4.40 16.44
CA LEU A 67 -6.76 -4.16 15.06
C LEU A 67 -7.03 -5.38 14.17
N THR A 68 -6.69 -6.59 14.61
CA THR A 68 -6.91 -7.81 13.83
C THR A 68 -8.40 -8.05 13.58
N GLN A 69 -9.26 -7.84 14.57
CA GLN A 69 -10.70 -7.97 14.40
C GLN A 69 -11.26 -6.97 13.39
N ARG A 70 -10.83 -5.71 13.45
CA ARG A 70 -11.22 -4.67 12.48
C ARG A 70 -10.73 -4.99 11.09
N ALA A 71 -9.46 -5.37 10.94
CA ALA A 71 -8.89 -5.76 9.65
C ALA A 71 -9.64 -6.95 9.02
N LEU A 72 -9.99 -7.97 9.82
CA LEU A 72 -10.81 -9.09 9.37
C LEU A 72 -12.21 -8.64 8.91
N ALA A 73 -12.86 -7.73 9.64
CA ALA A 73 -14.18 -7.21 9.24
C ALA A 73 -14.11 -6.48 7.88
N VAL A 74 -13.11 -5.62 7.69
CA VAL A 74 -12.87 -4.90 6.43
C VAL A 74 -12.56 -5.86 5.28
N ALA A 75 -11.72 -6.87 5.56
CA ALA A 75 -11.34 -7.88 4.57
C ALA A 75 -12.51 -8.78 4.15
N ARG A 76 -13.37 -9.21 5.10
CA ARG A 76 -14.58 -10.00 4.83
C ARG A 76 -15.56 -9.23 3.93
N ALA A 77 -15.75 -7.94 4.21
CA ALA A 77 -16.58 -7.09 3.36
C ALA A 77 -16.05 -7.05 1.92
N ALA A 78 -14.74 -6.91 1.74
CA ALA A 78 -14.11 -6.96 0.44
C ALA A 78 -14.21 -8.35 -0.22
N ALA A 79 -13.98 -9.43 0.54
CA ALA A 79 -14.00 -10.82 0.06
C ALA A 79 -15.38 -11.23 -0.47
N ALA A 80 -16.48 -10.67 0.08
CA ALA A 80 -17.84 -10.91 -0.42
C ALA A 80 -18.02 -10.53 -1.89
N HIS A 81 -17.17 -9.63 -2.42
CA HIS A 81 -17.15 -9.25 -3.83
C HIS A 81 -16.28 -10.14 -4.71
N ARG A 82 -15.69 -11.20 -4.15
CA ARG A 82 -14.88 -12.22 -4.84
C ARG A 82 -13.74 -11.59 -5.69
N PRO A 83 -12.82 -10.82 -5.09
CA PRO A 83 -11.67 -10.30 -5.81
C PRO A 83 -10.65 -11.41 -6.12
N ASP A 84 -9.87 -11.23 -7.17
CA ASP A 84 -8.77 -12.12 -7.57
C ASP A 84 -7.54 -12.01 -6.65
N ALA A 85 -7.41 -10.89 -5.93
CA ALA A 85 -6.41 -10.69 -4.89
C ALA A 85 -6.85 -9.57 -3.93
N LEU A 86 -6.35 -9.63 -2.68
CA LEU A 86 -6.51 -8.59 -1.67
C LEU A 86 -5.16 -8.01 -1.28
N ILE A 87 -5.02 -6.69 -1.39
CA ILE A 87 -3.87 -5.93 -0.91
C ILE A 87 -4.20 -5.36 0.47
N VAL A 88 -3.40 -5.70 1.48
CA VAL A 88 -3.40 -5.05 2.79
C VAL A 88 -2.49 -3.82 2.68
N ALA A 89 -3.06 -2.69 2.27
CA ALA A 89 -2.35 -1.44 2.00
C ALA A 89 -2.11 -0.62 3.29
N CYS A 90 -1.73 -1.30 4.35
CA CYS A 90 -1.47 -0.75 5.67
C CYS A 90 -0.31 -1.50 6.32
N ASN A 91 0.78 -0.80 6.65
CA ASN A 91 1.93 -1.42 7.31
C ASN A 91 1.54 -1.99 8.69
N THR A 92 0.76 -1.25 9.47
CA THR A 92 0.31 -1.69 10.79
C THR A 92 -0.54 -2.97 10.71
N ALA A 93 -1.50 -3.02 9.79
CA ALA A 93 -2.31 -4.21 9.58
C ALA A 93 -1.49 -5.39 9.03
N THR A 94 -0.50 -5.14 8.18
CA THR A 94 0.41 -6.18 7.71
C THR A 94 1.17 -6.83 8.87
N VAL A 95 1.67 -6.02 9.81
CA VAL A 95 2.40 -6.54 10.98
C VAL A 95 1.53 -7.44 11.86
N HIS A 96 0.31 -6.99 12.16
CA HIS A 96 -0.49 -7.59 13.21
C HIS A 96 -1.57 -8.55 12.71
N ALA A 97 -2.15 -8.30 11.53
CA ALA A 97 -3.31 -9.03 11.04
C ALA A 97 -3.05 -9.94 9.84
N LEU A 98 -1.93 -9.81 9.12
CA LEU A 98 -1.69 -10.57 7.88
C LEU A 98 -1.77 -12.09 8.06
N PRO A 99 -1.23 -12.70 9.13
CA PRO A 99 -1.37 -14.15 9.34
C PRO A 99 -2.85 -14.59 9.47
N ALA A 100 -3.65 -13.81 10.22
CA ALA A 100 -5.07 -14.10 10.40
C ALA A 100 -5.88 -13.91 9.10
N LEU A 101 -5.58 -12.84 8.34
CA LEU A 101 -6.19 -12.58 7.04
C LEU A 101 -5.91 -13.71 6.04
N ARG A 102 -4.67 -14.19 6.00
CA ARG A 102 -4.29 -15.34 5.15
C ARG A 102 -4.96 -16.62 5.58
N ALA A 103 -4.99 -16.90 6.87
CA ALA A 103 -5.65 -18.11 7.40
C ALA A 103 -7.13 -18.17 7.02
N GLU A 104 -7.79 -17.01 6.91
CA GLU A 104 -9.22 -16.96 6.59
C GLU A 104 -9.51 -16.95 5.08
N LEU A 105 -8.68 -16.28 4.29
CA LEU A 105 -8.99 -15.99 2.89
C LEU A 105 -8.24 -16.86 1.89
N GLU A 106 -7.04 -17.34 2.21
CA GLU A 106 -6.26 -18.21 1.32
C GLU A 106 -6.69 -19.69 1.47
N PRO A 107 -6.62 -20.49 0.41
CA PRO A 107 -6.10 -20.15 -0.91
C PRO A 107 -7.11 -19.45 -1.84
N GLY A 108 -8.35 -19.24 -1.41
CA GLY A 108 -9.42 -18.70 -2.27
C GLY A 108 -9.13 -17.30 -2.83
N ILE A 109 -8.58 -16.42 -1.96
CA ILE A 109 -8.19 -15.06 -2.33
C ILE A 109 -6.75 -14.84 -1.84
N PRO A 110 -5.75 -14.69 -2.73
CA PRO A 110 -4.39 -14.36 -2.35
C PRO A 110 -4.31 -13.04 -1.58
N VAL A 111 -3.65 -13.02 -0.42
CA VAL A 111 -3.52 -11.84 0.43
C VAL A 111 -2.08 -11.33 0.42
N VAL A 112 -1.89 -10.09 0.01
CA VAL A 112 -0.57 -9.42 -0.12
C VAL A 112 -0.47 -8.29 0.88
N GLY A 113 0.48 -8.38 1.80
CA GLY A 113 0.77 -7.32 2.76
C GLY A 113 1.75 -6.28 2.20
N THR A 114 1.67 -5.07 2.73
CA THR A 114 2.59 -3.99 2.44
C THR A 114 3.80 -4.06 3.36
N VAL A 115 4.99 -3.99 2.81
CA VAL A 115 6.25 -4.00 3.56
C VAL A 115 7.06 -2.76 3.18
N PRO A 116 7.62 -2.02 4.15
CA PRO A 116 8.51 -0.91 3.86
C PRO A 116 9.65 -1.32 2.92
N ALA A 117 9.95 -0.48 1.94
CA ALA A 117 10.88 -0.79 0.85
C ALA A 117 12.37 -0.67 1.29
N ILE A 118 12.72 -1.24 2.46
CA ILE A 118 14.07 -1.18 3.06
C ILE A 118 15.08 -1.91 2.19
N LYS A 119 14.72 -3.09 1.68
CA LYS A 119 15.62 -3.90 0.85
C LYS A 119 16.13 -3.16 -0.40
N PRO A 120 15.27 -2.58 -1.26
CA PRO A 120 15.73 -1.81 -2.41
C PRO A 120 16.45 -0.52 -2.01
N ALA A 121 16.08 0.14 -0.91
CA ALA A 121 16.76 1.34 -0.43
C ALA A 121 18.20 1.03 0.01
N ALA A 122 18.40 -0.05 0.76
CA ALA A 122 19.72 -0.49 1.21
C ALA A 122 20.63 -1.00 0.09
N ALA A 123 20.06 -1.48 -1.01
CA ALA A 123 20.83 -1.97 -2.16
C ALA A 123 21.73 -0.91 -2.80
N GLY A 124 21.44 0.38 -2.61
CA GLY A 124 22.28 1.49 -3.03
C GLY A 124 23.59 1.65 -2.23
N GLY A 125 23.72 0.99 -1.06
CA GLY A 125 24.92 0.96 -0.23
C GLY A 125 25.19 2.23 0.58
N GLY A 126 24.45 3.31 0.38
CA GLY A 126 24.58 4.57 1.13
C GLY A 126 23.63 4.64 2.32
N PRO A 127 23.74 5.68 3.18
CA PRO A 127 22.86 5.86 4.33
C PRO A 127 21.39 5.98 3.93
N VAL A 128 20.50 5.35 4.73
CA VAL A 128 19.06 5.29 4.49
C VAL A 128 18.32 5.98 5.62
N ALA A 129 17.31 6.81 5.32
CA ALA A 129 16.32 7.25 6.30
C ALA A 129 15.01 6.47 6.12
N ILE A 130 14.37 6.09 7.22
CA ILE A 130 13.04 5.47 7.22
C ILE A 130 12.10 6.41 7.96
N TRP A 131 11.17 7.02 7.23
CA TRP A 131 10.09 7.80 7.83
C TRP A 131 8.92 6.88 8.17
N ALA A 132 8.56 6.80 9.44
CA ALA A 132 7.50 5.92 9.90
C ALA A 132 6.63 6.59 10.98
N THR A 133 5.46 6.01 11.24
CA THR A 133 4.65 6.44 12.39
C THR A 133 5.37 6.12 13.70
N PRO A 134 5.10 6.84 14.80
CA PRO A 134 5.70 6.54 16.11
C PRO A 134 5.49 5.08 16.57
N ALA A 135 4.36 4.47 16.20
CA ALA A 135 4.09 3.07 16.52
C ALA A 135 5.00 2.07 15.77
N THR A 136 5.50 2.45 14.59
CA THR A 136 6.38 1.61 13.77
C THR A 136 7.86 1.89 14.04
N THR A 137 8.22 3.16 14.26
CA THR A 137 9.60 3.58 14.48
C THR A 137 10.20 2.88 15.72
N GLY A 138 11.34 2.21 15.53
CA GLY A 138 12.00 1.45 16.58
C GLY A 138 11.25 0.22 17.08
N SER A 139 10.18 -0.20 16.42
CA SER A 139 9.47 -1.43 16.76
C SER A 139 10.31 -2.68 16.48
N PRO A 140 10.06 -3.82 17.16
CA PRO A 140 10.73 -5.08 16.85
C PRO A 140 10.58 -5.48 15.37
N TYR A 141 9.45 -5.17 14.76
CA TYR A 141 9.20 -5.42 13.34
C TYR A 141 10.16 -4.61 12.45
N GLN A 142 10.22 -3.28 12.65
CA GLN A 142 11.10 -2.44 11.84
C GLN A 142 12.58 -2.81 12.04
N ARG A 143 13.01 -3.07 13.27
CA ARG A 143 14.37 -3.54 13.56
C ARG A 143 14.68 -4.88 12.90
N GLY A 144 13.73 -5.80 12.87
CA GLY A 144 13.85 -7.07 12.15
C GLY A 144 14.10 -6.85 10.64
N LEU A 145 13.32 -5.98 10.02
CA LEU A 145 13.50 -5.65 8.59
C LEU A 145 14.86 -4.97 8.32
N ILE A 146 15.31 -4.08 9.22
CA ILE A 146 16.63 -3.44 9.12
C ILE A 146 17.73 -4.48 9.23
N ALA A 147 17.63 -5.39 10.21
CA ALA A 147 18.60 -6.46 10.40
C ALA A 147 18.66 -7.44 9.21
N ASP A 148 17.51 -7.74 8.60
CA ASP A 148 17.44 -8.66 7.47
C ASP A 148 17.91 -8.06 6.14
N PHE A 149 17.66 -6.76 5.92
CA PHE A 149 17.81 -6.16 4.60
C PHE A 149 18.76 -4.97 4.49
N ALA A 150 19.21 -4.39 5.61
CA ALA A 150 20.10 -3.22 5.63
C ALA A 150 21.41 -3.47 6.39
N GLN A 151 21.92 -4.70 6.37
CA GLN A 151 23.20 -5.03 7.01
C GLN A 151 24.34 -4.22 6.40
N GLY A 152 25.13 -3.58 7.27
CA GLY A 152 26.26 -2.76 6.84
C GLY A 152 25.90 -1.37 6.31
N VAL A 153 24.62 -1.00 6.30
CA VAL A 153 24.12 0.31 5.88
C VAL A 153 23.70 1.11 7.10
N GLY A 154 24.11 2.38 7.17
CA GLY A 154 23.62 3.31 8.19
C GLY A 154 22.14 3.60 8.00
N VAL A 155 21.30 3.33 9.02
CA VAL A 155 19.87 3.56 8.97
C VAL A 155 19.45 4.57 10.04
N ALA A 156 18.83 5.67 9.61
CA ALA A 156 18.19 6.65 10.48
C ALA A 156 16.68 6.37 10.55
N GLU A 157 16.20 6.05 11.73
CA GLU A 157 14.78 5.85 12.00
C GLU A 157 14.15 7.19 12.40
N VAL A 158 13.31 7.77 11.52
CA VAL A 158 12.70 9.10 11.69
C VAL A 158 11.22 8.95 12.04
N PRO A 159 10.82 9.23 13.29
CA PRO A 159 9.42 9.24 13.67
C PRO A 159 8.69 10.46 13.09
N CYS A 160 7.51 10.26 12.54
CA CYS A 160 6.68 11.31 11.94
C CYS A 160 5.34 11.43 12.68
N PRO A 161 5.30 11.98 13.90
CA PRO A 161 4.08 12.11 14.68
C PRO A 161 3.07 13.00 13.96
N GLY A 162 1.81 12.57 13.92
CA GLY A 162 0.70 13.31 13.32
C GLY A 162 0.67 13.35 11.79
N LEU A 163 1.73 12.95 11.07
CA LEU A 163 1.75 13.05 9.61
C LEU A 163 0.69 12.18 8.93
N ALA A 164 0.52 10.93 9.36
CA ALA A 164 -0.50 10.05 8.78
C ALA A 164 -1.92 10.59 9.00
N ASP A 165 -2.20 11.12 10.19
CA ASP A 165 -3.49 11.71 10.52
C ASP A 165 -3.75 13.01 9.72
N ALA A 166 -2.74 13.88 9.61
CA ALA A 166 -2.83 15.09 8.80
C ALA A 166 -3.10 14.78 7.31
N VAL A 167 -2.46 13.75 6.77
CA VAL A 167 -2.71 13.28 5.40
C VAL A 167 -4.12 12.72 5.26
N GLU A 168 -4.58 11.90 6.21
CA GLU A 168 -5.94 11.34 6.19
C GLU A 168 -7.02 12.41 6.08
N HIS A 169 -6.85 13.54 6.80
CA HIS A 169 -7.81 14.63 6.81
C HIS A 169 -7.52 15.72 5.76
N ALA A 170 -6.44 15.58 4.98
CA ALA A 170 -5.93 16.59 4.06
C ALA A 170 -5.72 17.97 4.72
N ASP A 171 -5.25 17.96 5.98
CA ASP A 171 -4.88 19.18 6.70
C ASP A 171 -3.50 19.67 6.21
N GLU A 172 -3.54 20.59 5.26
CA GLU A 172 -2.36 21.12 4.57
C GLU A 172 -1.33 21.68 5.56
N GLN A 173 -1.78 22.45 6.57
CA GLN A 173 -0.89 23.08 7.54
C GLN A 173 -0.28 22.06 8.51
N ALA A 174 -1.04 21.05 8.92
CA ALA A 174 -0.52 19.99 9.77
C ALA A 174 0.46 19.10 8.99
N ILE A 175 0.21 18.83 7.71
CA ILE A 175 1.14 18.13 6.82
C ILE A 175 2.47 18.89 6.75
N ASP A 176 2.44 20.19 6.43
CA ASP A 176 3.65 21.01 6.30
C ASP A 176 4.46 21.03 7.60
N ARG A 177 3.79 21.20 8.75
CA ARG A 177 4.48 21.16 10.07
C ARG A 177 5.12 19.79 10.35
N ALA A 178 4.39 18.71 10.11
CA ALA A 178 4.89 17.37 10.39
C ALA A 178 6.03 16.97 9.43
N VAL A 179 5.93 17.35 8.15
CA VAL A 179 6.98 17.14 7.15
C VAL A 179 8.24 17.94 7.51
N ALA A 180 8.10 19.22 7.87
CA ALA A 180 9.24 20.02 8.28
C ALA A 180 9.95 19.47 9.53
N ALA A 181 9.18 19.02 10.52
CA ALA A 181 9.74 18.42 11.74
C ALA A 181 10.51 17.12 11.43
N ALA A 182 9.96 16.23 10.59
CA ALA A 182 10.64 15.00 10.21
C ALA A 182 11.86 15.26 9.30
N ALA A 183 11.78 16.24 8.40
CA ALA A 183 12.93 16.64 7.58
C ALA A 183 14.10 17.15 8.44
N ALA A 184 13.83 17.90 9.50
CA ALA A 184 14.85 18.38 10.44
C ALA A 184 15.54 17.25 11.22
N LEU A 185 14.92 16.08 11.36
CA LEU A 185 15.50 14.88 11.98
C LEU A 185 16.21 13.97 10.96
N THR A 186 16.06 14.23 9.68
CA THR A 186 16.65 13.42 8.61
C THR A 186 18.11 13.84 8.40
N PRO A 187 19.08 12.91 8.50
CA PRO A 187 20.48 13.23 8.24
C PRO A 187 20.66 13.76 6.79
N PRO A 188 21.50 14.79 6.61
CA PRO A 188 21.65 15.44 5.29
C PRO A 188 22.40 14.59 4.26
N ASP A 189 23.08 13.54 4.69
CA ASP A 189 23.87 12.64 3.85
C ASP A 189 23.15 11.38 3.41
N VAL A 190 21.84 11.26 3.73
CA VAL A 190 21.07 10.08 3.30
C VAL A 190 20.95 10.03 1.79
N THR A 191 21.19 8.84 1.23
CA THR A 191 21.09 8.58 -0.21
C THR A 191 19.76 7.96 -0.63
N ALA A 192 19.02 7.38 0.33
CA ALA A 192 17.71 6.81 0.12
C ALA A 192 16.78 7.15 1.29
N LEU A 193 15.49 7.36 0.98
CA LEU A 193 14.43 7.60 1.95
C LEU A 193 13.28 6.63 1.72
N VAL A 194 12.97 5.83 2.75
CA VAL A 194 11.87 4.87 2.74
C VAL A 194 10.63 5.51 3.34
N LEU A 195 9.53 5.48 2.60
CA LEU A 195 8.21 5.86 3.07
C LEU A 195 7.56 4.67 3.82
N GLY A 196 7.77 4.64 5.14
CA GLY A 196 7.35 3.54 6.02
C GLY A 196 5.87 3.56 6.42
N CYS A 197 5.09 4.45 5.83
CA CYS A 197 3.63 4.51 5.97
C CYS A 197 3.01 4.80 4.61
N THR A 198 1.94 4.10 4.28
CA THR A 198 1.25 4.23 2.98
C THR A 198 0.68 5.62 2.74
N HIS A 199 0.26 6.33 3.80
CA HIS A 199 -0.17 7.72 3.71
C HIS A 199 0.93 8.67 3.21
N TYR A 200 2.19 8.39 3.52
CA TYR A 200 3.30 9.27 3.16
C TYR A 200 3.59 9.27 1.66
N GLU A 201 3.19 8.23 0.94
CA GLU A 201 3.30 8.17 -0.50
C GLU A 201 2.42 9.25 -1.18
N LEU A 202 1.29 9.64 -0.57
CA LEU A 202 0.38 10.68 -1.08
C LEU A 202 0.96 12.10 -0.99
N VAL A 203 1.99 12.29 -0.17
CA VAL A 203 2.68 13.58 0.04
C VAL A 203 4.17 13.50 -0.27
N ALA A 204 4.58 12.49 -1.05
CA ALA A 204 5.99 12.21 -1.36
C ALA A 204 6.72 13.43 -1.94
N GLU A 205 6.07 14.22 -2.79
CA GLU A 205 6.67 15.43 -3.39
C GLU A 205 6.91 16.53 -2.35
N ARG A 206 6.03 16.69 -1.35
CA ARG A 206 6.24 17.62 -0.24
C ARG A 206 7.42 17.17 0.65
N ILE A 207 7.49 15.87 0.92
CA ILE A 207 8.61 15.29 1.67
C ILE A 207 9.90 15.52 0.89
N ARG A 208 9.91 15.28 -0.42
CA ARG A 208 11.07 15.53 -1.30
C ARG A 208 11.53 16.98 -1.23
N ALA A 209 10.61 17.92 -1.37
CA ALA A 209 10.93 19.35 -1.31
C ALA A 209 11.52 19.76 0.05
N ALA A 210 11.05 19.15 1.15
CA ALA A 210 11.52 19.48 2.49
C ALA A 210 12.91 18.91 2.80
N VAL A 211 13.22 17.66 2.34
CA VAL A 211 14.53 17.03 2.60
C VAL A 211 15.60 17.44 1.59
N SER A 212 15.25 18.06 0.48
CA SER A 212 16.18 18.42 -0.60
C SER A 212 15.85 19.77 -1.22
N PRO A 213 15.89 20.87 -0.45
CA PRO A 213 15.48 22.17 -0.96
C PRO A 213 16.43 22.73 -2.04
N ALA A 214 17.67 22.21 -2.17
CA ALA A 214 18.69 22.78 -3.05
C ALA A 214 19.43 21.75 -3.92
N GLY A 215 18.99 20.49 -3.98
CA GLY A 215 19.75 19.46 -4.70
C GLY A 215 18.91 18.24 -5.12
N PRO A 216 19.56 17.23 -5.74
CA PRO A 216 18.86 16.03 -6.24
C PRO A 216 18.22 15.17 -5.14
N GLY A 217 18.65 15.30 -3.89
CA GLY A 217 18.12 14.60 -2.74
C GLY A 217 18.22 13.07 -2.78
N PRO A 218 17.72 12.39 -1.74
CA PRO A 218 17.73 10.94 -1.67
C PRO A 218 16.76 10.32 -2.68
N LEU A 219 17.02 9.07 -3.07
CA LEU A 219 16.05 8.25 -3.80
C LEU A 219 14.89 7.88 -2.87
N PHE A 220 13.67 8.08 -3.34
CA PHE A 220 12.47 7.74 -2.58
C PHE A 220 12.01 6.32 -2.88
N HIS A 221 11.73 5.57 -1.84
CA HIS A 221 11.27 4.20 -1.92
C HIS A 221 9.91 4.04 -1.24
N GLY A 222 8.84 3.98 -2.06
CA GLY A 222 7.50 3.61 -1.64
C GLY A 222 7.25 2.11 -1.81
N SER A 223 6.11 1.66 -1.35
CA SER A 223 5.68 0.25 -1.41
C SER A 223 4.61 -0.01 -2.48
N ALA A 224 3.92 1.02 -2.95
CA ALA A 224 2.73 0.92 -3.78
C ALA A 224 2.93 0.11 -5.07
N GLU A 225 3.98 0.42 -5.84
CA GLU A 225 4.25 -0.29 -7.11
C GLU A 225 4.59 -1.77 -6.87
N ALA A 226 5.42 -2.05 -5.86
CA ALA A 226 5.85 -3.41 -5.55
C ALA A 226 4.69 -4.27 -5.07
N VAL A 227 3.81 -3.73 -4.21
CA VAL A 227 2.66 -4.48 -3.69
C VAL A 227 1.60 -4.70 -4.77
N ALA A 228 1.38 -3.73 -5.67
CA ALA A 228 0.48 -3.87 -6.81
C ALA A 228 0.96 -4.97 -7.77
N ALA A 229 2.24 -4.94 -8.16
CA ALA A 229 2.82 -5.98 -9.01
C ALA A 229 2.77 -7.37 -8.35
N GLN A 230 3.03 -7.45 -7.03
CA GLN A 230 2.93 -8.69 -6.27
C GLN A 230 1.50 -9.23 -6.22
N ALA A 231 0.49 -8.36 -6.08
CA ALA A 231 -0.90 -8.78 -6.05
C ALA A 231 -1.33 -9.39 -7.39
N LEU A 232 -0.99 -8.73 -8.51
CA LEU A 232 -1.25 -9.28 -9.84
C LEU A 232 -0.57 -10.64 -10.02
N ARG A 233 0.72 -10.75 -9.66
CA ARG A 233 1.46 -12.02 -9.77
C ARG A 233 0.83 -13.14 -8.94
N ARG A 234 0.42 -12.86 -7.68
CA ARG A 234 -0.21 -13.87 -6.82
C ARG A 234 -1.63 -14.24 -7.27
N GLY A 235 -2.34 -13.31 -7.89
CA GLY A 235 -3.63 -13.57 -8.53
C GLY A 235 -3.53 -14.29 -9.89
N GLY A 236 -2.33 -14.57 -10.39
CA GLY A 236 -2.12 -15.15 -11.72
C GLY A 236 -2.48 -14.19 -12.86
N ILE A 237 -2.42 -12.89 -12.61
CA ILE A 237 -2.84 -11.83 -13.53
C ILE A 237 -1.63 -11.18 -14.17
N ALA A 238 -1.57 -11.15 -15.49
CA ALA A 238 -0.54 -10.40 -16.22
C ALA A 238 -0.81 -8.89 -16.16
N ALA A 239 0.25 -8.09 -16.06
CA ALA A 239 0.14 -6.65 -16.27
C ALA A 239 -0.27 -6.35 -17.74
N ALA A 240 -1.10 -5.33 -17.92
CA ALA A 240 -1.55 -4.86 -19.23
C ALA A 240 -1.73 -3.34 -19.19
N PRO A 241 -0.63 -2.56 -19.07
CA PRO A 241 -0.72 -1.10 -18.86
C PRO A 241 -1.36 -0.37 -20.05
N ASP A 242 -1.34 -0.98 -21.24
CA ASP A 242 -1.92 -0.42 -22.46
C ASP A 242 -3.40 -0.82 -22.65
N ALA A 243 -3.99 -1.56 -21.71
CA ALA A 243 -5.42 -1.92 -21.79
C ALA A 243 -6.31 -0.67 -21.69
N ALA A 244 -7.47 -0.72 -22.33
CA ALA A 244 -8.44 0.38 -22.26
C ALA A 244 -8.87 0.63 -20.80
N PRO A 245 -8.98 1.90 -20.35
CA PRO A 245 -9.30 2.24 -18.96
C PRO A 245 -10.80 2.05 -18.65
N THR A 246 -11.26 0.81 -18.67
CA THR A 246 -12.66 0.42 -18.45
C THR A 246 -12.95 -0.09 -17.04
N GLY A 247 -11.93 -0.16 -16.18
CA GLY A 247 -12.05 -0.67 -14.82
C GLY A 247 -12.90 0.24 -13.94
N ARG A 248 -13.83 -0.35 -13.19
CA ARG A 248 -14.72 0.36 -12.25
C ARG A 248 -14.05 0.57 -10.90
N LEU A 249 -14.64 1.46 -10.11
CA LEU A 249 -14.28 1.67 -8.71
C LEU A 249 -15.48 1.39 -7.82
N THR A 250 -15.30 0.54 -6.83
CA THR A 250 -16.24 0.31 -5.72
C THR A 250 -15.57 0.73 -4.42
N VAL A 251 -16.29 1.46 -3.58
CA VAL A 251 -15.78 1.91 -2.26
C VAL A 251 -16.68 1.34 -1.17
N LEU A 252 -16.07 0.73 -0.15
CA LEU A 252 -16.71 0.28 1.07
C LEU A 252 -16.14 1.03 2.26
N LEU A 253 -17.01 1.63 3.06
CA LEU A 253 -16.68 2.34 4.30
C LEU A 253 -17.33 1.59 5.47
N GLY A 254 -16.53 0.99 6.34
CA GLY A 254 -17.05 0.12 7.41
C GLY A 254 -17.90 -1.04 6.86
N GLY A 255 -17.54 -1.59 5.70
CA GLY A 255 -18.27 -2.68 5.03
C GLY A 255 -19.54 -2.26 4.28
N ARG A 256 -19.87 -0.98 4.23
CA ARG A 256 -21.06 -0.44 3.53
C ARG A 256 -20.65 0.29 2.24
N PRO A 257 -21.43 0.19 1.16
CA PRO A 257 -21.19 0.98 -0.04
C PRO A 257 -21.10 2.48 0.27
N GLY A 258 -20.11 3.14 -0.30
CA GLY A 258 -19.84 4.55 -0.11
C GLY A 258 -19.15 5.18 -1.31
N ALA A 259 -18.63 6.39 -1.13
CA ALA A 259 -17.83 7.11 -2.11
C ALA A 259 -16.46 7.43 -1.53
N LEU A 260 -15.50 7.81 -2.37
CA LEU A 260 -14.22 8.32 -1.91
C LEU A 260 -14.45 9.53 -0.97
N PRO A 261 -13.82 9.53 0.21
CA PRO A 261 -13.91 10.68 1.11
C PRO A 261 -13.43 11.98 0.43
N PRO A 262 -13.97 13.16 0.78
CA PRO A 262 -13.51 14.42 0.20
C PRO A 262 -11.99 14.64 0.34
N ALA A 263 -11.40 14.20 1.44
CA ALA A 263 -9.96 14.25 1.67
C ALA A 263 -9.18 13.45 0.60
N ALA A 264 -9.66 12.28 0.21
CA ALA A 264 -9.04 11.46 -0.85
C ALA A 264 -8.91 12.22 -2.17
N LEU A 265 -9.91 13.04 -2.51
CA LEU A 265 -9.95 13.83 -3.75
C LEU A 265 -8.97 15.04 -3.73
N ARG A 266 -8.35 15.32 -2.59
CA ARG A 266 -7.27 16.33 -2.52
C ARG A 266 -5.95 15.79 -3.13
N TYR A 267 -5.77 14.48 -3.17
CA TYR A 267 -4.57 13.81 -3.70
C TYR A 267 -4.77 13.40 -5.16
N ALA A 268 -3.67 13.37 -5.92
CA ALA A 268 -3.70 13.03 -7.35
C ALA A 268 -4.24 11.61 -7.58
N GLU A 269 -3.85 10.67 -6.72
CA GLU A 269 -4.27 9.27 -6.76
C GLU A 269 -5.79 9.14 -6.61
N GLY A 270 -6.38 9.84 -5.64
CA GLY A 270 -7.82 9.83 -5.42
C GLY A 270 -8.61 10.46 -6.58
N ARG A 271 -8.11 11.58 -7.12
CA ARG A 271 -8.72 12.21 -8.31
C ARG A 271 -8.66 11.30 -9.53
N GLY A 272 -7.50 10.64 -9.76
CA GLY A 272 -7.33 9.72 -10.87
C GLY A 272 -8.26 8.51 -10.80
N LEU A 273 -8.50 7.99 -9.58
CA LEU A 273 -9.45 6.89 -9.37
C LEU A 273 -10.91 7.34 -9.54
N GLY A 274 -11.25 8.56 -9.09
CA GLY A 274 -12.61 9.11 -9.20
C GLY A 274 -13.04 9.45 -10.63
N ALA A 275 -12.11 9.83 -11.49
CA ALA A 275 -12.39 10.22 -12.87
C ALA A 275 -12.96 9.07 -13.74
N VAL A 276 -12.66 7.82 -13.39
CA VAL A 276 -13.12 6.61 -14.12
C VAL A 276 -14.56 6.23 -13.77
N THR A 277 -15.11 6.77 -12.68
CA THR A 277 -16.45 6.41 -12.18
C THR A 277 -17.60 7.26 -12.74
N ALA A 278 -17.29 8.37 -13.41
CA ALA A 278 -18.32 9.18 -14.03
C ALA A 278 -18.83 8.46 -15.31
N PRO A 279 -20.14 8.12 -15.41
CA PRO A 279 -20.70 7.71 -16.70
C PRO A 279 -20.51 8.88 -17.67
N ALA A 280 -20.02 8.57 -18.89
CA ALA A 280 -20.07 9.55 -19.96
C ALA A 280 -21.55 9.99 -20.13
N GLY A 281 -21.83 11.27 -19.81
CA GLY A 281 -23.14 11.88 -19.94
C GLY A 281 -23.56 12.06 -21.39
#